data_1891a9060ce591dd220d50cefc3b61cb
#
_entry.id   1891a9060ce591dd220d50cefc3b61cb
#
_cell.length_a   1.000
_cell.length_b   1.000
_cell.length_c   1.000
_cell.angle_alpha   90.00
_cell.angle_beta   90.00
_cell.angle_gamma   90.00
#
_symmetry.space_group_name_H-M   'P 1'
#
loop_
_entity.id
_entity.type
_entity.pdbx_description
1 polymer ?
#
loop_
_entity_poly.entity_id
_entity_poly.type
_entity_poly.pdbx_seq_one_letter_code
_entity_poly.pdbx_strand_id
1 'polypeptide(L)'
;MSRQTHSFYNKFSVFYPLVDFFLRPQKTRLFDEVNQLPAGNLLDIGVGNGANLPLYKKHRVTGIDTSFEMLSIASKRYHKQVRLLLMNGEDLLFGDGQFDYVVLSHVIAVVDNPEQLVEEVFRVLKPNGRLFILNHFTPNNWLKQVDFAFRIFARMVHFKSVFYIHELTTIRRFKLLKEVRFGSASYFKLLIYQKP
;
A
#
# COMPACT_ATOMS: atom_id res chain seq x y z
N MET A 1 8.62 -11.97 -5.13
CA MET A 1 9.37 -11.61 -3.88
C MET A 1 10.40 -12.67 -3.58
N SER A 2 11.68 -12.30 -3.42
CA SER A 2 12.77 -13.25 -3.17
C SER A 2 12.65 -13.87 -1.76
N ARG A 3 13.20 -15.10 -1.56
CA ARG A 3 13.30 -15.77 -0.22
C ARG A 3 13.94 -14.89 0.85
N GLN A 4 14.74 -13.90 0.48
CA GLN A 4 15.42 -12.97 1.39
C GLN A 4 14.47 -11.93 2.00
N THR A 5 13.43 -11.51 1.28
CA THR A 5 12.44 -10.55 1.76
C THR A 5 11.56 -11.17 2.86
N HIS A 6 11.23 -12.47 2.77
CA HIS A 6 10.51 -13.21 3.80
C HIS A 6 11.28 -13.29 5.14
N SER A 7 12.61 -13.55 5.11
CA SER A 7 13.43 -13.64 6.33
C SER A 7 13.53 -12.28 7.05
N PHE A 8 13.48 -11.19 6.31
CA PHE A 8 13.56 -9.83 6.87
C PHE A 8 12.30 -9.46 7.65
N TYR A 9 11.12 -9.69 7.09
CA TYR A 9 9.85 -9.39 7.77
C TYR A 9 9.69 -10.19 9.07
N ASN A 10 10.17 -11.43 9.14
CA ASN A 10 10.12 -12.22 10.36
C ASN A 10 11.03 -11.70 11.48
N LYS A 11 12.21 -11.14 11.16
CA LYS A 11 13.13 -10.56 12.16
C LYS A 11 12.68 -9.20 12.71
N PHE A 12 11.95 -8.43 11.91
CA PHE A 12 11.48 -7.09 12.28
C PHE A 12 10.07 -7.06 12.88
N SER A 13 9.40 -8.20 12.99
CA SER A 13 8.06 -8.31 13.59
C SER A 13 7.99 -7.75 15.02
N VAL A 14 9.10 -7.78 15.77
CA VAL A 14 9.20 -7.22 17.13
C VAL A 14 9.13 -5.69 17.15
N PHE A 15 9.56 -5.01 16.08
CA PHE A 15 9.53 -3.55 15.98
C PHE A 15 8.23 -3.00 15.35
N TYR A 16 7.38 -3.88 14.83
CA TYR A 16 6.10 -3.50 14.21
C TYR A 16 5.20 -2.62 15.11
N PRO A 17 5.04 -2.88 16.41
CA PRO A 17 4.20 -2.05 17.28
C PRO A 17 4.68 -0.60 17.38
N LEU A 18 6.00 -0.37 17.39
CA LEU A 18 6.58 0.97 17.45
C LEU A 18 6.41 1.71 16.13
N VAL A 19 6.68 1.04 15.01
CA VAL A 19 6.47 1.59 13.66
C VAL A 19 4.99 1.90 13.44
N ASP A 20 4.10 1.02 13.87
CA ASP A 20 2.64 1.20 13.73
C ASP A 20 2.13 2.40 14.53
N PHE A 21 2.70 2.67 15.70
CA PHE A 21 2.37 3.85 16.51
C PHE A 21 2.71 5.15 15.75
N PHE A 22 3.89 5.24 15.12
CA PHE A 22 4.29 6.42 14.34
C PHE A 22 3.48 6.58 13.04
N LEU A 23 2.94 5.49 12.49
CA LEU A 23 2.13 5.51 11.27
C LEU A 23 0.63 5.71 11.54
N ARG A 24 0.19 5.76 12.79
CA ARG A 24 -1.22 5.94 13.16
C ARG A 24 -1.90 7.15 12.52
N PRO A 25 -1.34 8.37 12.58
CA PRO A 25 -1.99 9.55 11.99
C PRO A 25 -2.20 9.41 10.48
N GLN A 26 -1.22 8.82 9.79
CA GLN A 26 -1.28 8.61 8.34
C GLN A 26 -2.35 7.57 7.98
N LYS A 27 -2.40 6.48 8.73
CA LYS A 27 -3.41 5.44 8.57
C LYS A 27 -4.82 5.97 8.85
N THR A 28 -5.02 6.67 9.97
CA THR A 28 -6.31 7.27 10.30
C THR A 28 -6.81 8.11 9.13
N ARG A 29 -5.97 8.96 8.56
CA ARG A 29 -6.35 9.80 7.42
C ARG A 29 -6.73 8.99 6.19
N LEU A 30 -5.98 7.93 5.86
CA LEU A 30 -6.31 7.03 4.76
C LEU A 30 -7.72 6.42 4.95
N PHE A 31 -8.00 5.86 6.13
CA PHE A 31 -9.28 5.21 6.39
C PHE A 31 -10.44 6.20 6.47
N ASP A 32 -10.22 7.44 6.93
CA ASP A 32 -11.22 8.50 6.88
C ASP A 32 -11.62 8.81 5.44
N GLU A 33 -10.63 8.97 4.53
CA GLU A 33 -10.89 9.22 3.11
C GLU A 33 -11.64 8.03 2.45
N VAL A 34 -11.23 6.80 2.73
CA VAL A 34 -11.87 5.60 2.19
C VAL A 34 -13.30 5.45 2.71
N ASN A 35 -13.51 5.62 4.02
CA ASN A 35 -14.82 5.41 4.66
C ASN A 35 -15.84 6.51 4.35
N GLN A 36 -15.45 7.66 3.81
CA GLN A 36 -16.37 8.69 3.32
C GLN A 36 -17.05 8.29 2.00
N LEU A 37 -16.43 7.36 1.23
CA LEU A 37 -16.96 6.94 -0.06
C LEU A 37 -18.18 6.02 0.09
N PRO A 38 -19.03 5.89 -0.94
CA PRO A 38 -20.10 4.89 -0.97
C PRO A 38 -19.58 3.48 -0.73
N ALA A 39 -20.42 2.59 -0.18
CA ALA A 39 -20.07 1.19 -0.04
C ALA A 39 -19.71 0.58 -1.41
N GLY A 40 -18.65 -0.21 -1.46
CA GLY A 40 -18.15 -0.80 -2.71
C GLY A 40 -17.20 -1.96 -2.46
N ASN A 41 -16.78 -2.60 -3.54
CA ASN A 41 -15.77 -3.65 -3.52
C ASN A 41 -14.38 -3.01 -3.41
N LEU A 42 -13.62 -3.36 -2.38
CA LEU A 42 -12.31 -2.81 -2.09
C LEU A 42 -11.26 -3.91 -2.11
N LEU A 43 -10.17 -3.68 -2.83
CA LEU A 43 -8.96 -4.51 -2.81
C LEU A 43 -7.88 -3.83 -1.97
N ASP A 44 -7.43 -4.49 -0.92
CA ASP A 44 -6.27 -4.09 -0.11
C ASP A 44 -5.08 -4.97 -0.48
N ILE A 45 -4.09 -4.41 -1.16
CA ILE A 45 -2.89 -5.11 -1.63
C ILE A 45 -1.79 -4.95 -0.58
N GLY A 46 -1.22 -6.09 -0.12
CA GLY A 46 -0.25 -6.12 0.97
C GLY A 46 -0.92 -5.96 2.34
N VAL A 47 -2.03 -6.69 2.55
CA VAL A 47 -2.84 -6.60 3.78
C VAL A 47 -2.08 -7.00 5.04
N GLY A 48 -0.97 -7.71 4.91
CA GLY A 48 -0.12 -8.17 6.00
C GLY A 48 -0.88 -9.01 7.02
N ASN A 49 -0.64 -8.74 8.30
CA ASN A 49 -1.32 -9.43 9.43
C ASN A 49 -2.77 -8.97 9.66
N GLY A 50 -3.34 -8.20 8.76
CA GLY A 50 -4.73 -7.76 8.81
C GLY A 50 -5.03 -6.66 9.83
N ALA A 51 -4.03 -6.03 10.47
CA ALA A 51 -4.25 -5.04 11.52
C ALA A 51 -5.14 -3.86 11.09
N ASN A 52 -5.17 -3.56 9.80
CA ASN A 52 -5.94 -2.46 9.24
C ASN A 52 -7.37 -2.87 8.82
N LEU A 53 -7.67 -4.15 8.69
CA LEU A 53 -8.96 -4.64 8.18
C LEU A 53 -10.20 -4.12 8.94
N PRO A 54 -10.18 -4.00 10.30
CA PRO A 54 -11.31 -3.44 11.04
C PRO A 54 -11.60 -1.98 10.77
N LEU A 55 -10.66 -1.28 10.15
CA LEU A 55 -10.80 0.15 9.88
C LEU A 55 -11.68 0.41 8.64
N TYR A 56 -11.93 -0.60 7.81
CA TYR A 56 -12.88 -0.53 6.69
C TYR A 56 -14.30 -0.78 7.19
N LYS A 57 -15.12 0.28 7.31
CA LYS A 57 -16.41 0.21 8.00
C LYS A 57 -17.57 -0.37 7.16
N LYS A 58 -17.56 -0.16 5.83
CA LYS A 58 -18.71 -0.45 4.98
C LYS A 58 -18.40 -1.06 3.62
N HIS A 59 -17.13 -1.35 3.35
CA HIS A 59 -16.69 -1.92 2.08
C HIS A 59 -16.63 -3.45 2.16
N ARG A 60 -16.87 -4.12 1.03
CA ARG A 60 -16.54 -5.54 0.85
C ARG A 60 -15.06 -5.66 0.56
N VAL A 61 -14.30 -6.03 1.56
CA VAL A 61 -12.83 -6.06 1.46
C VAL A 61 -12.35 -7.42 0.97
N THR A 62 -11.51 -7.37 -0.07
CA THR A 62 -10.61 -8.46 -0.46
C THR A 62 -9.19 -8.02 -0.11
N GLY A 63 -8.51 -8.76 0.75
CA GLY A 63 -7.11 -8.52 1.12
C GLY A 63 -6.22 -9.55 0.45
N ILE A 64 -5.11 -9.10 -0.13
CA ILE A 64 -4.08 -9.99 -0.68
C ILE A 64 -2.73 -9.73 -0.07
N ASP A 65 -1.93 -10.78 0.06
CA ASP A 65 -0.54 -10.70 0.49
C ASP A 65 0.26 -11.86 -0.13
N THR A 66 1.56 -11.69 -0.27
CA THR A 66 2.47 -12.75 -0.75
C THR A 66 2.97 -13.65 0.37
N SER A 67 2.73 -13.31 1.63
CA SER A 67 3.12 -14.08 2.82
C SER A 67 1.95 -14.89 3.36
N PHE A 68 2.06 -16.21 3.28
CA PHE A 68 1.10 -17.13 3.88
C PHE A 68 1.02 -16.95 5.41
N GLU A 69 2.15 -16.70 6.08
CA GLU A 69 2.23 -16.49 7.52
C GLU A 69 1.43 -15.25 7.94
N MET A 70 1.57 -14.15 7.20
CA MET A 70 0.81 -12.92 7.47
C MET A 70 -0.69 -13.14 7.28
N LEU A 71 -1.09 -13.81 6.20
CA LEU A 71 -2.49 -14.14 5.95
C LEU A 71 -3.06 -15.08 7.00
N SER A 72 -2.27 -16.03 7.50
CA SER A 72 -2.67 -16.92 8.60
C SER A 72 -2.96 -16.15 9.89
N ILE A 73 -2.17 -15.11 10.20
CA ILE A 73 -2.43 -14.22 11.34
C ILE A 73 -3.69 -13.38 11.09
N ALA A 74 -3.82 -12.82 9.88
CA ALA A 74 -4.98 -12.02 9.50
C ALA A 74 -6.29 -12.82 9.60
N SER A 75 -6.30 -14.06 9.12
CA SER A 75 -7.49 -14.94 9.13
C SER A 75 -7.94 -15.30 10.56
N LYS A 76 -7.00 -15.48 11.49
CA LYS A 76 -7.33 -15.73 12.90
C LYS A 76 -7.97 -14.53 13.60
N ARG A 77 -7.69 -13.31 13.11
CA ARG A 77 -8.23 -12.07 13.66
C ARG A 77 -9.61 -11.72 13.12
N TYR A 78 -9.87 -12.08 11.83
CA TYR A 78 -11.05 -11.59 11.09
C TYR A 78 -11.75 -12.71 10.32
N HIS A 79 -12.66 -13.42 11.00
CA HIS A 79 -13.29 -14.63 10.46
C HIS A 79 -14.50 -14.42 9.52
N LYS A 80 -15.11 -13.23 9.45
CA LYS A 80 -16.48 -13.17 8.90
C LYS A 80 -16.77 -12.22 7.73
N GLN A 81 -15.89 -11.29 7.36
CA GLN A 81 -16.27 -10.26 6.37
C GLN A 81 -15.20 -9.92 5.33
N VAL A 82 -14.02 -10.55 5.39
CA VAL A 82 -12.91 -10.25 4.51
C VAL A 82 -12.47 -11.51 3.77
N ARG A 83 -12.37 -11.40 2.46
CA ARG A 83 -11.77 -12.46 1.64
C ARG A 83 -10.26 -12.26 1.62
N LEU A 84 -9.49 -13.22 2.15
CA LEU A 84 -8.03 -13.19 2.16
C LEU A 84 -7.49 -14.19 1.14
N LEU A 85 -6.52 -13.74 0.30
CA LEU A 85 -5.94 -14.56 -0.75
C LEU A 85 -4.41 -14.41 -0.77
N LEU A 86 -3.73 -15.55 -0.92
CA LEU A 86 -2.30 -15.59 -1.21
C LEU A 86 -2.11 -15.23 -2.68
N MET A 87 -1.61 -14.01 -2.96
CA MET A 87 -1.55 -13.49 -4.33
C MET A 87 -0.49 -12.39 -4.43
N ASN A 88 0.19 -12.30 -5.57
CA ASN A 88 1.08 -11.21 -5.90
C ASN A 88 0.28 -10.04 -6.52
N GLY A 89 0.48 -8.82 -6.03
CA GLY A 89 -0.14 -7.62 -6.59
C GLY A 89 0.32 -7.28 -8.01
N GLU A 90 1.47 -7.80 -8.42
CA GLU A 90 2.02 -7.63 -9.78
C GLU A 90 1.41 -8.62 -10.81
N ASP A 91 0.60 -9.59 -10.34
CA ASP A 91 -0.09 -10.60 -11.16
C ASP A 91 -1.42 -10.96 -10.50
N LEU A 92 -2.45 -10.11 -10.74
CA LEU A 92 -3.75 -10.23 -10.10
C LEU A 92 -4.66 -11.19 -10.86
N LEU A 93 -5.11 -12.25 -10.18
CA LEU A 93 -6.06 -13.22 -10.71
C LEU A 93 -7.52 -12.73 -10.66
N PHE A 94 -7.72 -11.44 -10.83
CA PHE A 94 -9.05 -10.81 -10.90
C PHE A 94 -9.34 -10.34 -12.33
N GLY A 95 -10.60 -10.31 -12.71
CA GLY A 95 -11.03 -9.75 -13.99
C GLY A 95 -10.95 -8.23 -14.01
N ASP A 96 -11.07 -7.65 -15.19
CA ASP A 96 -11.05 -6.22 -15.41
C ASP A 96 -12.24 -5.53 -14.73
N GLY A 97 -12.03 -4.37 -14.14
CA GLY A 97 -13.08 -3.54 -13.59
C GLY A 97 -13.89 -4.19 -12.46
N GLN A 98 -13.27 -5.00 -11.59
CA GLN A 98 -13.97 -5.66 -10.48
C GLN A 98 -14.08 -4.79 -9.23
N PHE A 99 -13.16 -3.86 -9.01
CA PHE A 99 -13.07 -3.10 -7.77
C PHE A 99 -13.45 -1.64 -7.95
N ASP A 100 -14.19 -1.12 -6.98
CA ASP A 100 -14.50 0.30 -6.87
C ASP A 100 -13.32 1.06 -6.27
N TYR A 101 -12.56 0.39 -5.39
CA TYR A 101 -11.43 0.98 -4.65
C TYR A 101 -10.27 0.00 -4.55
N VAL A 102 -9.04 0.54 -4.68
CA VAL A 102 -7.79 -0.20 -4.40
C VAL A 102 -6.96 0.60 -3.41
N VAL A 103 -6.39 -0.07 -2.42
CA VAL A 103 -5.51 0.51 -1.41
C VAL A 103 -4.13 -0.13 -1.48
N LEU A 104 -3.10 0.70 -1.55
CA LEU A 104 -1.68 0.37 -1.45
C LEU A 104 -1.12 1.09 -0.23
N SER A 105 -1.06 0.42 0.92
CA SER A 105 -0.53 1.00 2.15
C SER A 105 0.87 0.45 2.44
N HIS A 106 1.90 1.26 2.17
CA HIS A 106 3.33 0.91 2.34
C HIS A 106 3.81 -0.27 1.45
N VAL A 107 3.19 -0.48 0.31
CA VAL A 107 3.46 -1.61 -0.60
C VAL A 107 4.27 -1.19 -1.82
N ILE A 108 3.91 -0.08 -2.47
CA ILE A 108 4.42 0.28 -3.80
C ILE A 108 5.94 0.45 -3.87
N ALA A 109 6.60 0.79 -2.74
CA ALA A 109 8.06 0.94 -2.68
C ALA A 109 8.81 -0.37 -2.36
N VAL A 110 8.10 -1.46 -2.04
CA VAL A 110 8.72 -2.74 -1.63
C VAL A 110 8.47 -3.88 -2.62
N VAL A 111 7.66 -3.66 -3.65
CA VAL A 111 7.44 -4.62 -4.73
C VAL A 111 8.61 -4.63 -5.72
N ASP A 112 8.76 -5.72 -6.44
CA ASP A 112 9.86 -5.88 -7.41
C ASP A 112 9.63 -4.97 -8.64
N ASN A 113 8.40 -4.94 -9.17
CA ASN A 113 8.00 -4.12 -10.32
C ASN A 113 6.80 -3.21 -10.00
N PRO A 114 7.02 -1.99 -9.50
CA PRO A 114 5.94 -1.04 -9.21
C PRO A 114 5.11 -0.63 -10.44
N GLU A 115 5.70 -0.59 -11.63
CA GLU A 115 4.97 -0.30 -12.87
C GLU A 115 3.92 -1.37 -13.15
N GLN A 116 4.32 -2.66 -13.09
CA GLN A 116 3.40 -3.78 -13.29
C GLN A 116 2.29 -3.80 -12.24
N LEU A 117 2.64 -3.53 -10.96
CA LEU A 117 1.62 -3.39 -9.91
C LEU A 117 0.58 -2.33 -10.27
N VAL A 118 1.00 -1.15 -10.74
CA VAL A 118 0.07 -0.06 -11.08
C VAL A 118 -0.72 -0.39 -12.35
N GLU A 119 -0.16 -1.13 -13.31
CA GLU A 119 -0.90 -1.64 -14.47
C GLU A 119 -2.02 -2.60 -14.06
N GLU A 120 -1.72 -3.56 -13.19
CA GLU A 120 -2.72 -4.48 -12.66
C GLU A 120 -3.80 -3.75 -11.87
N VAL A 121 -3.43 -2.78 -11.03
CA VAL A 121 -4.38 -1.93 -10.31
C VAL A 121 -5.26 -1.16 -11.31
N PHE A 122 -4.67 -0.59 -12.36
CA PHE A 122 -5.46 0.10 -13.39
C PHE A 122 -6.44 -0.85 -14.08
N ARG A 123 -6.03 -2.07 -14.39
CA ARG A 123 -6.87 -3.07 -15.04
C ARG A 123 -8.08 -3.46 -14.18
N VAL A 124 -7.84 -3.80 -12.90
CA VAL A 124 -8.89 -4.31 -12.02
C VAL A 124 -9.83 -3.23 -11.45
N LEU A 125 -9.44 -1.96 -11.48
CA LEU A 125 -10.30 -0.85 -11.10
C LEU A 125 -11.39 -0.61 -12.15
N LYS A 126 -12.60 -0.34 -11.68
CA LYS A 126 -13.70 0.14 -12.51
C LYS A 126 -13.40 1.54 -13.08
N PRO A 127 -14.03 1.96 -14.19
CA PRO A 127 -14.10 3.37 -14.56
C PRO A 127 -14.60 4.20 -13.37
N ASN A 128 -14.01 5.36 -13.14
CA ASN A 128 -14.22 6.21 -11.96
C ASN A 128 -13.82 5.60 -10.62
N GLY A 129 -13.27 4.39 -10.59
CA GLY A 129 -12.72 3.75 -9.38
C GLY A 129 -11.54 4.53 -8.82
N ARG A 130 -11.27 4.38 -7.51
CA ARG A 130 -10.22 5.14 -6.83
C ARG A 130 -9.08 4.27 -6.34
N LEU A 131 -7.86 4.77 -6.55
CA LEU A 131 -6.62 4.22 -6.03
C LEU A 131 -6.11 5.10 -4.90
N PHE A 132 -5.86 4.50 -3.74
CA PHE A 132 -5.26 5.13 -2.58
C PHE A 132 -3.83 4.61 -2.39
N ILE A 133 -2.85 5.50 -2.38
CA ILE A 133 -1.45 5.14 -2.14
C ILE A 133 -0.97 5.90 -0.90
N LEU A 134 -0.79 5.19 0.20
CA LEU A 134 -0.10 5.70 1.38
C LEU A 134 1.32 5.13 1.41
N ASN A 135 2.30 5.99 1.22
CA ASN A 135 3.70 5.56 1.23
C ASN A 135 4.62 6.68 1.68
N HIS A 136 5.88 6.33 2.00
CA HIS A 136 6.91 7.35 2.08
C HIS A 136 7.42 7.66 0.67
N PHE A 137 7.67 8.93 0.41
CA PHE A 137 8.22 9.39 -0.86
C PHE A 137 9.42 10.28 -0.58
N THR A 138 10.48 10.13 -1.35
CA THR A 138 11.66 10.99 -1.20
C THR A 138 11.28 12.44 -1.47
N PRO A 139 11.46 13.34 -0.50
CA PRO A 139 11.14 14.75 -0.70
C PRO A 139 12.15 15.41 -1.64
N ASN A 140 11.67 16.37 -2.42
CA ASN A 140 12.50 17.12 -3.37
C ASN A 140 13.20 18.32 -2.70
N ASN A 141 13.76 18.12 -1.48
CA ASN A 141 14.43 19.14 -0.67
C ASN A 141 15.77 18.62 -0.11
N TRP A 142 16.43 19.38 0.80
CA TRP A 142 17.71 19.04 1.41
C TRP A 142 17.71 17.67 2.14
N LEU A 143 16.56 17.16 2.59
CA LEU A 143 16.39 15.82 3.18
C LEU A 143 16.78 14.71 2.22
N LYS A 144 16.86 14.98 0.90
CA LYS A 144 17.41 14.06 -0.11
C LYS A 144 18.86 13.62 0.22
N GLN A 145 19.63 14.48 0.90
CA GLN A 145 21.00 14.14 1.32
C GLN A 145 21.00 13.16 2.51
N VAL A 146 20.01 13.27 3.39
CA VAL A 146 19.81 12.34 4.51
C VAL A 146 19.40 10.96 3.98
N ASP A 147 18.52 10.89 2.98
CA ASP A 147 18.14 9.65 2.29
C ASP A 147 19.34 9.00 1.63
N PHE A 148 20.26 9.79 1.08
CA PHE A 148 21.48 9.27 0.46
C PHE A 148 22.43 8.63 1.49
N ALA A 149 22.57 9.21 2.68
CA ALA A 149 23.34 8.64 3.79
C ALA A 149 22.67 7.36 4.34
N PHE A 150 21.33 7.36 4.46
CA PHE A 150 20.55 6.16 4.82
C PHE A 150 20.59 5.07 3.75
N ARG A 151 20.86 5.38 2.48
CA ARG A 151 20.95 4.41 1.38
C ARG A 151 22.01 3.33 1.61
N ILE A 152 23.09 3.66 2.32
CA ILE A 152 24.13 2.68 2.68
C ILE A 152 23.56 1.68 3.68
N PHE A 153 22.75 2.12 4.64
CA PHE A 153 22.05 1.28 5.60
C PHE A 153 20.87 0.52 4.97
N ALA A 154 20.10 1.18 4.10
CA ALA A 154 18.95 0.60 3.38
C ALA A 154 19.36 -0.50 2.40
N ARG A 155 20.60 -0.47 1.88
CA ARG A 155 21.15 -1.54 1.03
C ARG A 155 21.27 -2.88 1.78
N MET A 156 21.48 -2.83 3.11
CA MET A 156 21.44 -4.03 3.96
C MET A 156 20.02 -4.56 4.19
N VAL A 157 19.00 -3.73 3.95
CA VAL A 157 17.60 -3.98 4.33
C VAL A 157 16.69 -4.16 3.10
N HIS A 158 17.24 -4.16 1.87
CA HIS A 158 16.51 -4.24 0.58
C HIS A 158 15.32 -3.27 0.47
N PHE A 159 15.40 -2.15 1.17
CA PHE A 159 14.37 -1.12 1.16
C PHE A 159 14.71 -0.08 0.10
N LYS A 160 13.84 0.12 -0.89
CA LYS A 160 13.99 1.22 -1.85
C LYS A 160 13.71 2.52 -1.11
N SER A 161 14.76 3.12 -0.50
CA SER A 161 14.66 4.38 0.25
C SER A 161 14.26 5.56 -0.63
N VAL A 162 14.49 5.47 -1.93
CA VAL A 162 14.16 6.50 -2.92
C VAL A 162 13.10 5.96 -3.86
N PHE A 163 11.89 6.52 -3.80
CA PHE A 163 10.79 6.16 -4.68
C PHE A 163 10.05 7.41 -5.18
N TYR A 164 10.01 7.56 -6.49
CA TYR A 164 9.33 8.65 -7.17
C TYR A 164 8.13 8.13 -7.97
N ILE A 165 6.93 8.37 -7.47
CA ILE A 165 5.67 7.91 -8.09
C ILE A 165 5.48 8.47 -9.52
N HIS A 166 5.99 9.68 -9.80
CA HIS A 166 5.86 10.33 -11.10
C HIS A 166 6.73 9.71 -12.20
N GLU A 167 7.68 8.84 -11.84
CA GLU A 167 8.48 8.06 -12.79
C GLU A 167 7.68 6.90 -13.39
N LEU A 168 6.61 6.45 -12.72
CA LEU A 168 5.73 5.42 -13.25
C LEU A 168 4.90 5.96 -14.42
N THR A 169 4.95 5.24 -15.53
CA THR A 169 4.25 5.63 -16.78
C THR A 169 2.76 5.48 -16.61
N THR A 170 2.32 4.36 -16.04
CA THR A 170 0.91 4.02 -15.88
C THR A 170 0.20 4.93 -14.91
N ILE A 171 0.89 5.48 -13.90
CA ILE A 171 0.25 6.41 -12.95
C ILE A 171 -0.27 7.69 -13.64
N ARG A 172 0.32 8.06 -14.78
CA ARG A 172 -0.11 9.22 -15.57
C ARG A 172 -1.47 9.02 -16.26
N ARG A 173 -1.93 7.79 -16.37
CA ARG A 173 -3.27 7.45 -16.88
C ARG A 173 -4.36 7.72 -15.85
N PHE A 174 -4.01 7.88 -14.60
CA PHE A 174 -4.93 8.25 -13.53
C PHE A 174 -5.00 9.77 -13.38
N LYS A 175 -6.16 10.26 -12.97
CA LYS A 175 -6.34 11.64 -12.53
C LYS A 175 -6.01 11.74 -11.04
N LEU A 176 -5.02 12.54 -10.65
CA LEU A 176 -4.77 12.85 -9.24
C LEU A 176 -5.91 13.72 -8.71
N LEU A 177 -6.64 13.22 -7.71
CA LEU A 177 -7.73 13.96 -7.05
C LEU A 177 -7.24 14.72 -5.83
N LYS A 178 -6.31 14.11 -5.06
CA LYS A 178 -5.87 14.67 -3.78
C LYS A 178 -4.47 14.19 -3.40
N GLU A 179 -3.66 15.11 -2.87
CA GLU A 179 -2.41 14.82 -2.17
C GLU A 179 -2.54 15.33 -0.73
N VAL A 180 -2.34 14.45 0.24
CA VAL A 180 -2.30 14.80 1.67
C VAL A 180 -0.88 14.62 2.17
N ARG A 181 -0.30 15.68 2.74
CA ARG A 181 1.02 15.69 3.36
C ARG A 181 0.87 15.70 4.87
N PHE A 182 1.70 14.94 5.57
CA PHE A 182 1.68 14.82 7.04
C PHE A 182 2.76 15.70 7.67
N GLY A 183 2.63 17.02 7.49
CA GLY A 183 3.61 18.01 7.91
C GLY A 183 4.59 18.44 6.81
N SER A 184 5.27 19.57 6.99
CA SER A 184 6.17 20.19 6.01
C SER A 184 7.44 19.36 5.74
N ALA A 185 7.88 18.57 6.71
CA ALA A 185 9.06 17.70 6.63
C ALA A 185 8.69 16.21 6.56
N SER A 186 7.41 15.87 6.36
CA SER A 186 6.99 14.48 6.34
C SER A 186 7.38 13.78 5.04
N TYR A 187 8.03 12.64 5.18
CA TYR A 187 8.30 11.71 4.08
C TYR A 187 7.05 10.99 3.59
N PHE A 188 5.97 10.98 4.40
CA PHE A 188 4.74 10.27 4.07
C PHE A 188 3.77 11.16 3.34
N LYS A 189 3.13 10.58 2.31
CA LYS A 189 2.02 11.19 1.58
C LYS A 189 0.94 10.16 1.37
N LEU A 190 -0.31 10.63 1.38
CA LEU A 190 -1.44 9.90 0.85
C LEU A 190 -1.83 10.54 -0.49
N LEU A 191 -1.77 9.75 -1.54
CA LEU A 191 -2.17 10.12 -2.88
C LEU A 191 -3.47 9.40 -3.23
N ILE A 192 -4.44 10.15 -3.71
CA ILE A 192 -5.75 9.62 -4.13
C ILE A 192 -5.91 9.91 -5.62
N TYR A 193 -5.98 8.85 -6.39
CA TYR A 193 -6.16 8.89 -7.83
C TYR A 193 -7.52 8.33 -8.23
N GLN A 194 -7.98 8.71 -9.41
CA GLN A 194 -9.17 8.19 -10.06
C GLN A 194 -8.81 7.64 -11.43
N LYS A 195 -9.29 6.44 -11.75
CA LYS A 195 -9.29 5.92 -13.11
C LYS A 195 -10.33 6.70 -13.92
N PRO A 196 -10.00 7.20 -15.12
CA PRO A 196 -10.98 7.84 -16.02
C PRO A 196 -12.16 6.96 -16.35
#